data_b041a8212a534faaab681fcd7062746d
#
_entry.id   b041a8212a534faaab681fcd7062746d
#
_cell.length_a   1.000
_cell.length_b   1.000
_cell.length_c   1.000
_cell.angle_alpha   90.00
_cell.angle_beta   90.00
_cell.angle_gamma   90.00
#
_symmetry.space_group_name_H-M   'P 1'
#
loop_
_entity.id
_entity.type
_entity.pdbx_description
1 polymer ?
#
loop_
_entity_poly.entity_id
_entity_poly.type
_entity_poly.pdbx_seq_one_letter_code
_entity_poly.pdbx_strand_id
1 'polypeptide(L)'
;MTDGLRFPELCVPAVSRQPALILRPWRAADIPALAAEMRRDYPLGGMWSRPDERPVRTALPGGAERRTGPAGERDAARWLASQDRGWRDGDRLSFAVLAADDAGGCVLAGNVGLKNREETGRLGERETAEIGYWTAVAARGRGVAPAAVRAVTGWVFDAFAGTSLRQIMLVHDVDNPASCRVAEKAGYPFRELSPANPPHWFTDGHIHMRLGG
;
A
#
# COMPACT_ATOMS: atom_id res chain seq x y z
N MET A 1 -4.65 22.51 -6.63
CA MET A 1 -5.48 22.63 -5.42
C MET A 1 -5.21 21.48 -4.48
N THR A 2 -4.04 21.47 -3.80
CA THR A 2 -3.69 20.48 -2.76
C THR A 2 -3.25 21.17 -1.46
N ASP A 3 -3.52 22.45 -1.38
CA ASP A 3 -3.20 23.30 -0.22
C ASP A 3 -4.07 23.01 1.01
N GLY A 4 -4.85 21.93 0.99
CA GLY A 4 -5.76 21.53 2.03
C GLY A 4 -5.84 20.03 2.35
N LEU A 5 -5.04 19.16 1.72
CA LEU A 5 -4.94 17.77 2.15
C LEU A 5 -4.20 17.75 3.51
N ARG A 6 -4.95 17.98 4.60
CA ARG A 6 -4.43 17.70 5.94
C ARG A 6 -4.03 16.24 5.94
N PHE A 7 -2.81 15.96 6.38
CA PHE A 7 -2.33 14.60 6.59
C PHE A 7 -3.33 13.86 7.50
N PRO A 8 -4.17 12.95 6.97
CA PRO A 8 -5.24 12.35 7.75
C PRO A 8 -4.69 11.33 8.73
N GLU A 9 -5.34 11.22 9.84
CA GLU A 9 -5.24 10.06 10.71
C GLU A 9 -6.61 9.37 10.71
N LEU A 10 -6.67 8.16 10.16
CA LEU A 10 -7.91 7.40 10.05
C LEU A 10 -7.94 6.35 11.16
N CYS A 11 -8.97 6.41 12.00
CA CYS A 11 -9.20 5.45 13.07
C CYS A 11 -10.24 4.41 12.61
N VAL A 12 -9.89 3.13 12.71
CA VAL A 12 -10.80 2.02 12.44
C VAL A 12 -11.04 1.27 13.73
N PRO A 13 -12.28 1.20 14.23
CA PRO A 13 -12.58 0.49 15.46
C PRO A 13 -12.32 -1.01 15.32
N ALA A 14 -12.05 -1.67 16.46
CA ALA A 14 -11.94 -3.13 16.50
C ALA A 14 -13.29 -3.78 16.18
N VAL A 15 -13.27 -4.85 15.38
CA VAL A 15 -14.47 -5.65 15.05
C VAL A 15 -14.10 -7.14 15.05
N SER A 16 -14.70 -7.92 15.95
CA SER A 16 -14.43 -9.36 16.06
C SER A 16 -12.92 -9.63 16.26
N ARG A 17 -12.29 -10.32 15.32
CA ARG A 17 -10.84 -10.63 15.36
C ARG A 17 -9.96 -9.51 14.80
N GLN A 18 -10.54 -8.51 14.16
CA GLN A 18 -9.81 -7.37 13.62
C GLN A 18 -9.51 -6.39 14.75
N PRO A 19 -8.23 -6.06 15.00
CA PRO A 19 -7.85 -5.09 16.02
C PRO A 19 -8.27 -3.68 15.60
N ALA A 20 -8.32 -2.75 16.53
CA ALA A 20 -8.39 -1.34 16.19
C ALA A 20 -7.16 -0.94 15.37
N LEU A 21 -7.38 -0.09 14.35
CA LEU A 21 -6.31 0.37 13.46
C LEU A 21 -6.21 1.89 13.50
N ILE A 22 -4.98 2.37 13.36
CA ILE A 22 -4.66 3.76 13.06
C ILE A 22 -3.91 3.77 11.73
N LEU A 23 -4.42 4.52 10.75
CA LEU A 23 -3.76 4.73 9.47
C LEU A 23 -3.37 6.19 9.36
N ARG A 24 -2.10 6.44 9.15
CA ARG A 24 -1.53 7.79 9.04
C ARG A 24 -0.34 7.81 8.07
N PRO A 25 0.06 8.97 7.56
CA PRO A 25 1.32 9.06 6.84
C PRO A 25 2.49 8.51 7.66
N TRP A 26 3.48 7.97 6.97
CA TRP A 26 4.69 7.43 7.57
C TRP A 26 5.46 8.51 8.34
N ARG A 27 6.13 8.13 9.42
CA ARG A 27 6.95 9.01 10.26
C ARG A 27 8.36 8.44 10.41
N ALA A 28 9.33 9.28 10.68
CA ALA A 28 10.71 8.83 10.93
C ALA A 28 10.81 7.79 12.06
N ALA A 29 9.93 7.88 13.05
CA ALA A 29 9.86 6.91 14.15
C ALA A 29 9.46 5.48 13.70
N ASP A 30 8.88 5.32 12.49
CA ASP A 30 8.49 4.02 11.94
C ASP A 30 9.68 3.28 11.28
N ILE A 31 10.81 3.96 11.04
CA ILE A 31 11.97 3.40 10.32
C ILE A 31 12.45 2.08 10.92
N PRO A 32 12.63 1.92 12.25
CA PRO A 32 13.09 0.66 12.80
C PRO A 32 12.12 -0.51 12.54
N ALA A 33 10.82 -0.27 12.69
CA ALA A 33 9.78 -1.27 12.45
C ALA A 33 9.69 -1.62 10.95
N LEU A 34 9.73 -0.62 10.08
CA LEU A 34 9.76 -0.81 8.62
C LEU A 34 11.00 -1.60 8.18
N ALA A 35 12.18 -1.25 8.69
CA ALA A 35 13.42 -1.97 8.39
C ALA A 35 13.35 -3.43 8.86
N ALA A 36 12.70 -3.71 9.99
CA ALA A 36 12.49 -5.07 10.48
C ALA A 36 11.62 -5.88 9.51
N GLU A 37 10.54 -5.29 8.97
CA GLU A 37 9.70 -5.94 7.97
C GLU A 37 10.43 -6.12 6.63
N MET A 38 11.21 -5.14 6.18
CA MET A 38 12.04 -5.25 4.96
C MET A 38 13.04 -6.41 5.02
N ARG A 39 13.58 -6.73 6.21
CA ARG A 39 14.48 -7.88 6.40
C ARG A 39 13.80 -9.24 6.30
N ARG A 40 12.48 -9.29 6.42
CA ARG A 40 11.69 -10.54 6.38
C ARG A 40 11.29 -10.96 4.96
N ASP A 41 12.07 -10.61 3.94
CA ASP A 41 11.80 -10.93 2.54
C ASP A 41 10.48 -10.35 2.00
N TYR A 42 10.15 -9.15 2.44
CA TYR A 42 9.04 -8.44 1.82
C TYR A 42 9.47 -7.87 0.47
N PRO A 43 8.75 -8.17 -0.61
CA PRO A 43 8.97 -7.51 -1.90
C PRO A 43 8.39 -6.09 -1.84
N LEU A 44 9.00 -5.21 -1.01
CA LEU A 44 8.66 -3.78 -0.99
C LEU A 44 9.07 -3.09 -2.31
N GLY A 45 9.85 -3.77 -3.16
CA GLY A 45 10.20 -3.35 -4.51
C GLY A 45 9.17 -3.67 -5.56
N GLY A 46 8.00 -4.20 -5.17
CA GLY A 46 6.89 -4.43 -6.09
C GLY A 46 6.25 -3.13 -6.56
N MET A 47 5.00 -3.19 -6.86
CA MET A 47 4.07 -2.22 -7.42
C MET A 47 4.13 -0.76 -6.91
N TRP A 48 4.82 -0.47 -5.79
CA TRP A 48 4.73 0.83 -5.07
C TRP A 48 6.01 1.66 -5.08
N SER A 49 7.11 1.13 -5.60
CA SER A 49 8.34 1.91 -5.81
C SER A 49 8.33 2.55 -7.19
N ARG A 50 8.83 3.77 -7.33
CA ARG A 50 9.09 4.35 -8.65
C ARG A 50 10.10 3.46 -9.38
N PRO A 51 10.12 3.41 -10.71
CA PRO A 51 11.06 2.58 -11.48
C PRO A 51 12.53 2.84 -11.11
N ASP A 52 12.88 4.09 -10.80
CA ASP A 52 14.19 4.54 -10.34
C ASP A 52 14.51 4.18 -8.88
N GLU A 53 13.50 3.85 -8.09
CA GLU A 53 13.59 3.47 -6.68
C GLU A 53 13.53 1.96 -6.46
N ARG A 54 13.20 1.19 -7.49
CA ARG A 54 13.22 -0.28 -7.41
C ARG A 54 14.65 -0.73 -7.16
N PRO A 55 14.91 -1.52 -6.11
CA PRO A 55 16.18 -2.22 -6.04
C PRO A 55 16.29 -3.05 -7.33
N VAL A 56 17.36 -2.83 -8.08
CA VAL A 56 17.66 -3.62 -9.27
C VAL A 56 17.61 -5.08 -8.84
N ARG A 57 16.56 -5.80 -9.25
CA ARG A 57 16.53 -7.25 -9.14
C ARG A 57 17.54 -7.77 -10.16
N THR A 58 18.81 -7.74 -9.80
CA THR A 58 19.76 -8.63 -10.41
C THR A 58 19.28 -10.03 -10.04
N ALA A 59 18.60 -10.65 -10.98
CA ALA A 59 18.38 -12.08 -10.95
C ALA A 59 19.75 -12.73 -11.08
N LEU A 60 20.43 -12.89 -9.94
CA LEU A 60 21.57 -13.79 -9.85
C LEU A 60 20.99 -15.18 -9.59
N PRO A 61 21.27 -16.17 -10.46
CA PRO A 61 20.98 -17.55 -10.16
C PRO A 61 21.88 -17.96 -8.97
N GLY A 62 21.27 -18.29 -7.86
CA GLY A 62 21.99 -18.84 -6.69
C GLY A 62 22.19 -17.84 -5.55
N GLY A 63 21.34 -17.94 -4.53
CA GLY A 63 21.60 -17.43 -3.19
C GLY A 63 21.34 -15.96 -2.97
N ALA A 64 20.14 -15.63 -2.50
CA ALA A 64 19.87 -14.31 -1.94
C ALA A 64 20.76 -14.10 -0.71
N GLU A 65 21.81 -13.31 -0.82
CA GLU A 65 22.48 -12.74 0.35
C GLU A 65 21.46 -11.87 1.10
N ARG A 66 21.05 -12.35 2.27
CA ARG A 66 20.27 -11.56 3.22
C ARG A 66 21.10 -10.34 3.60
N ARG A 67 20.66 -9.17 3.16
CA ARG A 67 21.26 -7.91 3.61
C ARG A 67 20.90 -7.70 5.07
N THR A 68 21.77 -8.16 5.98
CA THR A 68 21.66 -7.97 7.43
C THR A 68 22.43 -6.72 7.82
N GLY A 69 21.89 -5.91 8.73
CA GLY A 69 22.60 -4.80 9.34
C GLY A 69 22.09 -3.39 8.99
N PRO A 70 22.91 -2.34 9.19
CA PRO A 70 22.51 -0.92 9.03
C PRO A 70 21.95 -0.54 7.67
N ALA A 71 22.17 -1.35 6.63
CA ALA A 71 21.56 -1.17 5.31
C ALA A 71 20.03 -1.16 5.33
N GLY A 72 19.41 -1.98 6.17
CA GLY A 72 17.95 -2.05 6.25
C GLY A 72 17.28 -0.74 6.70
N GLU A 73 17.86 -0.03 7.67
CA GLU A 73 17.31 1.27 8.11
C GLU A 73 17.56 2.37 7.08
N ARG A 74 18.70 2.35 6.39
CA ARG A 74 18.96 3.29 5.29
C ARG A 74 17.98 3.09 4.12
N ASP A 75 17.66 1.85 3.79
CA ASP A 75 16.72 1.53 2.74
C ASP A 75 15.29 1.92 3.16
N ALA A 76 14.91 1.67 4.41
CA ALA A 76 13.65 2.10 4.98
C ALA A 76 13.52 3.64 4.99
N ALA A 77 14.57 4.36 5.39
CA ALA A 77 14.58 5.82 5.39
C ALA A 77 14.48 6.39 3.97
N ARG A 78 15.16 5.79 2.99
CA ARG A 78 15.07 6.18 1.57
C ARG A 78 13.67 5.96 1.03
N TRP A 79 13.09 4.79 1.32
CA TRP A 79 11.72 4.48 0.93
C TRP A 79 10.73 5.46 1.57
N LEU A 80 10.85 5.73 2.87
CA LEU A 80 10.00 6.69 3.58
C LEU A 80 10.11 8.09 2.97
N ALA A 81 11.31 8.56 2.65
CA ALA A 81 11.51 9.84 1.99
C ALA A 81 10.80 9.90 0.62
N SER A 82 10.69 8.77 -0.09
CA SER A 82 9.92 8.72 -1.34
C SER A 82 8.41 8.84 -1.12
N GLN A 83 7.90 8.27 -0.02
CA GLN A 83 6.49 8.43 0.33
C GLN A 83 6.17 9.88 0.72
N ASP A 84 7.06 10.54 1.46
CA ASP A 84 6.91 11.97 1.81
C ASP A 84 6.90 12.86 0.56
N ARG A 85 7.72 12.55 -0.45
CA ARG A 85 7.65 13.25 -1.74
C ARG A 85 6.31 13.02 -2.41
N GLY A 86 5.83 11.77 -2.46
CA GLY A 86 4.52 11.46 -3.06
C GLY A 86 3.38 12.25 -2.45
N TRP A 87 3.36 12.40 -1.12
CA TRP A 87 2.38 13.24 -0.42
C TRP A 87 2.49 14.71 -0.81
N ARG A 88 3.70 15.27 -0.88
CA ARG A 88 3.92 16.68 -1.28
C ARG A 88 3.55 16.94 -2.73
N ASP A 89 3.93 16.03 -3.61
CA ASP A 89 3.66 16.13 -5.04
C ASP A 89 2.19 15.80 -5.35
N GLY A 90 1.50 15.08 -4.45
CA GLY A 90 0.11 14.66 -4.59
C GLY A 90 -0.10 13.56 -5.63
N ASP A 91 0.94 12.84 -6.00
CA ASP A 91 0.91 11.75 -6.97
C ASP A 91 0.82 10.36 -6.32
N ARG A 92 1.16 10.29 -5.03
CA ARG A 92 1.12 9.06 -4.24
C ARG A 92 0.80 9.36 -2.78
N LEU A 93 -0.13 8.62 -2.23
CA LEU A 93 -0.49 8.69 -0.81
C LEU A 93 -0.22 7.34 -0.16
N SER A 94 0.61 7.31 0.87
CA SER A 94 1.01 6.07 1.53
C SER A 94 0.80 6.17 3.04
N PHE A 95 0.07 5.21 3.58
CA PHE A 95 -0.32 5.14 4.99
C PHE A 95 0.40 3.99 5.69
N ALA A 96 1.09 4.29 6.79
CA ALA A 96 1.43 3.28 7.76
C ALA A 96 0.14 2.78 8.42
N VAL A 97 -0.05 1.47 8.47
CA VAL A 97 -1.14 0.82 9.18
C VAL A 97 -0.61 0.32 10.50
N LEU A 98 -1.12 0.87 11.59
CA LEU A 98 -0.79 0.48 12.95
C LEU A 98 -1.97 -0.28 13.55
N ALA A 99 -1.72 -1.39 14.20
CA ALA A 99 -2.73 -2.18 14.90
C ALA A 99 -2.51 -2.11 16.40
N ALA A 100 -3.60 -1.97 17.15
CA ALA A 100 -3.55 -2.07 18.60
C ALA A 100 -2.99 -3.44 19.03
N ASP A 101 -2.11 -3.44 20.00
CA ASP A 101 -1.56 -4.64 20.64
C ASP A 101 -2.20 -4.89 22.01
N ASP A 102 -1.91 -6.07 22.58
CA ASP A 102 -2.48 -6.49 23.85
C ASP A 102 -1.90 -5.71 25.07
N ALA A 103 -0.83 -4.96 24.85
CA ALA A 103 -0.19 -4.12 25.88
C ALA A 103 -0.75 -2.68 25.89
N GLY A 104 -1.75 -2.38 25.06
CA GLY A 104 -2.35 -1.05 24.94
C GLY A 104 -1.53 -0.08 24.07
N GLY A 105 -0.51 -0.59 23.37
CA GLY A 105 0.25 0.14 22.38
C GLY A 105 -0.27 -0.09 20.96
N CYS A 106 0.52 0.35 19.98
CA CYS A 106 0.28 0.10 18.57
C CYS A 106 1.55 -0.41 17.88
N VAL A 107 1.42 -1.45 17.08
CA VAL A 107 2.51 -2.03 16.31
C VAL A 107 2.27 -1.86 14.81
N LEU A 108 3.35 -1.77 14.04
CA LEU A 108 3.27 -1.72 12.58
C LEU A 108 2.65 -3.02 12.05
N ALA A 109 1.52 -2.87 11.38
CA ALA A 109 0.74 -3.98 10.84
C ALA A 109 0.76 -4.03 9.30
N GLY A 110 1.20 -2.96 8.64
CA GLY A 110 1.27 -2.94 7.19
C GLY A 110 1.33 -1.55 6.59
N ASN A 111 0.98 -1.49 5.31
CA ASN A 111 0.86 -0.28 4.51
C ASN A 111 -0.37 -0.35 3.61
N VAL A 112 -0.98 0.78 3.35
CA VAL A 112 -1.89 0.99 2.22
C VAL A 112 -1.41 2.22 1.46
N GLY A 113 -1.30 2.09 0.16
CA GLY A 113 -0.88 3.19 -0.70
C GLY A 113 -1.83 3.40 -1.87
N LEU A 114 -1.91 4.62 -2.36
CA LEU A 114 -2.67 5.03 -3.53
C LEU A 114 -1.77 5.79 -4.50
N LYS A 115 -1.90 5.54 -5.78
CA LYS A 115 -1.20 6.25 -6.85
C LYS A 115 -2.09 6.38 -8.10
N ASN A 116 -1.74 7.25 -9.04
CA ASN A 116 -2.34 7.20 -10.36
C ASN A 116 -1.93 5.90 -11.09
N ARG A 117 -2.84 5.32 -11.84
CA ARG A 117 -2.56 4.11 -12.65
C ARG A 117 -1.41 4.33 -13.64
N GLU A 118 -1.40 5.47 -14.28
CA GLU A 118 -0.41 5.82 -15.32
C GLU A 118 0.93 6.31 -14.73
N GLU A 119 1.09 6.24 -13.39
CA GLU A 119 2.28 6.71 -12.66
C GLU A 119 2.68 8.17 -12.94
N THR A 120 1.80 8.95 -13.57
CA THR A 120 2.02 10.36 -13.94
C THR A 120 0.87 11.23 -13.47
N GLY A 121 1.20 12.49 -13.09
CA GLY A 121 0.23 13.48 -12.64
C GLY A 121 -0.27 13.26 -11.20
N ARG A 122 -1.07 14.20 -10.73
CA ARG A 122 -1.60 14.20 -9.36
C ARG A 122 -2.84 13.31 -9.24
N LEU A 123 -3.04 12.76 -8.05
CA LEU A 123 -4.30 12.09 -7.72
C LEU A 123 -5.48 13.07 -7.88
N GLY A 124 -6.57 12.57 -8.45
CA GLY A 124 -7.75 13.39 -8.77
C GLY A 124 -7.73 14.04 -10.15
N GLU A 125 -6.60 14.09 -10.84
CA GLU A 125 -6.53 14.54 -12.24
C GLU A 125 -6.98 13.46 -13.24
N ARG A 126 -7.01 12.20 -12.82
CA ARG A 126 -7.40 11.04 -13.62
C ARG A 126 -8.62 10.36 -13.02
N GLU A 127 -9.35 9.64 -13.86
CA GLU A 127 -10.54 8.90 -13.44
C GLU A 127 -10.21 7.69 -12.56
N THR A 128 -9.04 7.09 -12.75
CA THR A 128 -8.65 5.84 -12.09
C THR A 128 -7.39 6.03 -11.26
N ALA A 129 -7.49 5.69 -9.99
CA ALA A 129 -6.35 5.48 -9.12
C ALA A 129 -6.14 3.97 -8.85
N GLU A 130 -4.93 3.61 -8.45
CA GLU A 130 -4.58 2.26 -8.06
C GLU A 130 -4.26 2.22 -6.56
N ILE A 131 -4.91 1.30 -5.84
CA ILE A 131 -4.65 1.04 -4.43
C ILE A 131 -3.90 -0.28 -4.27
N GLY A 132 -2.89 -0.30 -3.41
CA GLY A 132 -2.20 -1.52 -3.03
C GLY A 132 -1.86 -1.50 -1.55
N TYR A 133 -1.44 -2.65 -1.07
CA TYR A 133 -1.17 -2.84 0.35
C TYR A 133 -0.16 -3.96 0.57
N TRP A 134 0.42 -3.96 1.75
CA TRP A 134 1.05 -5.14 2.32
C TRP A 134 0.69 -5.26 3.81
N THR A 135 0.80 -6.47 4.35
CA THR A 135 0.46 -6.75 5.74
C THR A 135 1.63 -7.47 6.41
N ALA A 136 2.11 -6.95 7.52
CA ALA A 136 3.14 -7.58 8.34
C ALA A 136 2.74 -9.02 8.70
N VAL A 137 3.71 -9.93 8.73
CA VAL A 137 3.45 -11.38 8.95
C VAL A 137 2.61 -11.61 10.20
N ALA A 138 2.94 -10.94 11.30
CA ALA A 138 2.23 -11.05 12.58
C ALA A 138 0.77 -10.52 12.55
N ALA A 139 0.43 -9.69 11.54
CA ALA A 139 -0.88 -9.08 11.42
C ALA A 139 -1.80 -9.80 10.41
N ARG A 140 -1.28 -10.81 9.70
CA ARG A 140 -2.06 -11.56 8.70
C ARG A 140 -3.17 -12.39 9.34
N GLY A 141 -4.21 -12.68 8.57
CA GLY A 141 -5.36 -13.49 9.02
C GLY A 141 -6.30 -12.79 10.01
N ARG A 142 -5.97 -11.57 10.45
CA ARG A 142 -6.71 -10.80 11.47
C ARG A 142 -7.66 -9.74 10.87
N GLY A 143 -7.88 -9.72 9.56
CA GLY A 143 -8.77 -8.74 8.91
C GLY A 143 -8.17 -7.33 8.72
N VAL A 144 -6.88 -7.14 9.02
CA VAL A 144 -6.21 -5.83 8.94
C VAL A 144 -6.27 -5.25 7.54
N ALA A 145 -5.81 -6.00 6.51
CA ALA A 145 -5.75 -5.48 5.15
C ALA A 145 -7.11 -5.02 4.60
N PRO A 146 -8.18 -5.82 4.62
CA PRO A 146 -9.47 -5.36 4.08
C PRO A 146 -10.06 -4.19 4.86
N ALA A 147 -9.82 -4.09 6.17
CA ALA A 147 -10.28 -2.96 6.97
C ALA A 147 -9.51 -1.67 6.62
N ALA A 148 -8.19 -1.76 6.48
CA ALA A 148 -7.33 -0.65 6.11
C ALA A 148 -7.64 -0.14 4.68
N VAL A 149 -7.78 -1.06 3.71
CA VAL A 149 -8.13 -0.72 2.32
C VAL A 149 -9.49 -0.01 2.28
N ARG A 150 -10.52 -0.52 2.99
CA ARG A 150 -11.83 0.15 3.05
C ARG A 150 -11.74 1.57 3.61
N ALA A 151 -11.00 1.75 4.71
CA ALA A 151 -10.87 3.04 5.37
C ALA A 151 -10.21 4.07 4.43
N VAL A 152 -9.09 3.70 3.79
CA VAL A 152 -8.42 4.58 2.83
C VAL A 152 -9.31 4.86 1.63
N THR A 153 -10.02 3.87 1.09
CA THR A 153 -10.93 4.05 -0.05
C THR A 153 -12.04 5.04 0.26
N GLY A 154 -12.69 4.91 1.42
CA GLY A 154 -13.74 5.85 1.84
C GLY A 154 -13.18 7.28 1.95
N TRP A 155 -12.09 7.45 2.68
CA TRP A 155 -11.45 8.76 2.81
C TRP A 155 -11.03 9.35 1.45
N VAL A 156 -10.52 8.53 0.52
CA VAL A 156 -10.11 9.00 -0.81
C VAL A 156 -11.31 9.53 -1.59
N PHE A 157 -12.42 8.83 -1.66
CA PHE A 157 -13.59 9.32 -2.37
C PHE A 157 -14.16 10.59 -1.75
N ASP A 158 -14.11 10.73 -0.43
CA ASP A 158 -14.51 11.96 0.26
C ASP A 158 -13.53 13.12 -0.01
N ALA A 159 -12.24 12.88 0.13
CA ALA A 159 -11.20 13.89 -0.01
C ALA A 159 -11.04 14.38 -1.46
N PHE A 160 -11.33 13.53 -2.44
CA PHE A 160 -11.26 13.82 -3.87
C PHE A 160 -12.65 14.01 -4.51
N ALA A 161 -13.69 14.21 -3.70
CA ALA A 161 -15.02 14.57 -4.21
C ALA A 161 -14.94 15.82 -5.10
N GLY A 162 -15.62 15.79 -6.25
CA GLY A 162 -15.59 16.90 -7.22
C GLY A 162 -14.36 16.95 -8.12
N THR A 163 -13.38 16.06 -7.96
CA THR A 163 -12.25 15.90 -8.90
C THR A 163 -12.62 14.96 -10.06
N SER A 164 -11.63 14.59 -10.89
CA SER A 164 -11.86 13.61 -11.97
C SER A 164 -11.90 12.16 -11.48
N LEU A 165 -11.47 11.86 -10.24
CA LEU A 165 -11.43 10.50 -9.72
C LEU A 165 -12.83 9.89 -9.62
N ARG A 166 -13.04 8.75 -10.28
CA ARG A 166 -14.32 8.01 -10.33
C ARG A 166 -14.21 6.59 -9.83
N GLN A 167 -13.02 6.02 -9.88
CA GLN A 167 -12.82 4.61 -9.56
C GLN A 167 -11.43 4.34 -9.01
N ILE A 168 -11.35 3.31 -8.18
CA ILE A 168 -10.08 2.82 -7.63
C ILE A 168 -9.95 1.35 -8.00
N MET A 169 -8.80 0.97 -8.55
CA MET A 169 -8.48 -0.41 -8.88
C MET A 169 -7.49 -0.99 -7.87
N LEU A 170 -7.61 -2.29 -7.64
CA LEU A 170 -6.67 -3.11 -6.89
C LEU A 170 -6.20 -4.23 -7.81
N VAL A 171 -4.89 -4.33 -8.02
CA VAL A 171 -4.29 -5.34 -8.90
C VAL A 171 -3.39 -6.25 -8.09
N HIS A 172 -3.39 -7.53 -8.41
CA HIS A 172 -2.49 -8.52 -7.82
C HIS A 172 -2.27 -9.70 -8.78
N ASP A 173 -1.20 -10.47 -8.58
CA ASP A 173 -0.92 -11.67 -9.36
C ASP A 173 -2.04 -12.70 -9.23
N VAL A 174 -2.37 -13.42 -10.31
CA VAL A 174 -3.38 -14.48 -10.33
C VAL A 174 -3.11 -15.57 -9.28
N ASP A 175 -1.83 -15.83 -8.98
CA ASP A 175 -1.39 -16.81 -8.01
C ASP A 175 -1.48 -16.33 -6.55
N ASN A 176 -2.11 -15.16 -6.32
CA ASN A 176 -2.29 -14.60 -4.99
C ASN A 176 -3.77 -14.61 -4.53
N PRO A 177 -4.36 -15.78 -4.20
CA PRO A 177 -5.75 -15.86 -3.78
C PRO A 177 -6.03 -15.14 -2.45
N ALA A 178 -4.98 -14.85 -1.67
CA ALA A 178 -5.15 -14.04 -0.45
C ALA A 178 -5.54 -12.61 -0.79
N SER A 179 -4.98 -12.04 -1.86
CA SER A 179 -5.33 -10.70 -2.32
C SER A 179 -6.73 -10.63 -2.93
N CYS A 180 -7.20 -11.67 -3.66
CA CYS A 180 -8.61 -11.77 -4.05
C CYS A 180 -9.54 -11.63 -2.84
N ARG A 181 -9.29 -12.41 -1.79
CA ARG A 181 -10.12 -12.35 -0.56
C ARG A 181 -10.09 -10.99 0.13
N VAL A 182 -8.96 -10.29 0.07
CA VAL A 182 -8.87 -8.92 0.61
C VAL A 182 -9.66 -7.95 -0.26
N ALA A 183 -9.52 -8.00 -1.58
CA ALA A 183 -10.25 -7.17 -2.53
C ALA A 183 -11.77 -7.32 -2.34
N GLU A 184 -12.28 -8.55 -2.35
CA GLU A 184 -13.70 -8.85 -2.14
C GLU A 184 -14.21 -8.30 -0.80
N LYS A 185 -13.48 -8.58 0.31
CA LYS A 185 -13.84 -8.09 1.65
C LYS A 185 -13.75 -6.57 1.78
N ALA A 186 -12.92 -5.93 0.98
CA ALA A 186 -12.80 -4.47 0.94
C ALA A 186 -13.85 -3.81 0.02
N GLY A 187 -14.69 -4.60 -0.68
CA GLY A 187 -15.72 -4.10 -1.57
C GLY A 187 -15.22 -3.77 -2.98
N TYR A 188 -14.19 -4.49 -3.41
CA TYR A 188 -13.65 -4.43 -4.77
C TYR A 188 -14.03 -5.72 -5.51
N PRO A 189 -15.13 -5.75 -6.26
CA PRO A 189 -15.49 -6.90 -7.07
C PRO A 189 -14.42 -7.16 -8.14
N PHE A 190 -14.26 -8.44 -8.52
CA PHE A 190 -13.43 -8.81 -9.66
C PHE A 190 -13.98 -8.15 -10.94
N ARG A 191 -13.09 -7.60 -11.74
CA ARG A 191 -13.43 -6.93 -13.00
C ARG A 191 -12.97 -7.74 -14.19
N GLU A 192 -11.66 -8.02 -14.28
CA GLU A 192 -11.06 -8.66 -15.45
C GLU A 192 -9.66 -9.22 -15.14
N LEU A 193 -9.15 -10.03 -16.07
CA LEU A 193 -7.76 -10.45 -16.11
C LEU A 193 -6.92 -9.39 -16.84
N SER A 194 -5.76 -9.07 -16.28
CA SER A 194 -4.73 -8.28 -16.94
C SER A 194 -3.64 -9.24 -17.43
N PRO A 195 -3.43 -9.40 -18.73
CA PRO A 195 -2.36 -10.23 -19.23
C PRO A 195 -0.98 -9.74 -18.78
N ALA A 196 -0.04 -10.67 -18.64
CA ALA A 196 1.35 -10.34 -18.38
C ALA A 196 1.88 -9.36 -19.45
N ASN A 197 2.65 -8.37 -19.01
CA ASN A 197 3.25 -7.33 -19.87
C ASN A 197 4.72 -7.08 -19.45
N PRO A 198 5.65 -8.00 -19.75
CA PRO A 198 7.05 -7.81 -19.42
C PRO A 198 7.65 -6.58 -20.17
N PRO A 199 8.57 -5.83 -19.56
CA PRO A 199 9.18 -6.10 -18.24
C PRO A 199 8.39 -5.57 -17.04
N HIS A 200 7.21 -4.98 -17.25
CA HIS A 200 6.42 -4.35 -16.16
C HIS A 200 5.74 -5.40 -15.28
N TRP A 201 5.15 -6.43 -15.90
CA TRP A 201 4.43 -7.52 -15.21
C TRP A 201 4.83 -8.86 -15.83
N PHE A 202 5.36 -9.77 -15.02
CA PHE A 202 5.82 -11.09 -15.49
C PHE A 202 4.75 -12.18 -15.39
N THR A 203 3.64 -11.90 -14.71
CA THR A 203 2.51 -12.81 -14.50
C THR A 203 1.22 -12.12 -14.88
N ASP A 204 0.19 -12.89 -15.20
CA ASP A 204 -1.16 -12.35 -15.32
C ASP A 204 -1.63 -11.80 -13.99
N GLY A 205 -2.48 -10.79 -14.03
CA GLY A 205 -3.04 -10.13 -12.86
C GLY A 205 -4.56 -10.21 -12.80
N HIS A 206 -5.11 -10.25 -11.60
CA HIS A 206 -6.51 -9.96 -11.34
C HIS A 206 -6.70 -8.47 -11.09
N ILE A 207 -7.60 -7.85 -11.84
CA ILE A 207 -8.07 -6.49 -11.60
C ILE A 207 -9.39 -6.55 -10.86
N HIS A 208 -9.39 -5.92 -9.69
CA HIS A 208 -10.59 -5.65 -8.90
C HIS A 208 -10.85 -4.14 -8.92
N MET A 209 -12.12 -3.72 -8.95
CA MET A 209 -12.44 -2.30 -9.10
C MET A 209 -13.57 -1.88 -8.19
N ARG A 210 -13.44 -0.68 -7.61
CA ARG A 210 -14.49 -0.03 -6.84
C ARG A 210 -14.79 1.34 -7.43
N LEU A 211 -16.07 1.60 -7.68
CA LEU A 211 -16.56 2.90 -8.14
C LEU A 211 -16.80 3.82 -6.94
N GLY A 212 -16.56 5.10 -7.13
CA GLY A 212 -17.04 6.16 -6.25
C GLY A 212 -18.56 6.25 -6.36
N GLY A 213 -19.21 6.51 -5.25
CA GLY A 213 -20.66 6.75 -5.20
C GLY A 213 -21.04 8.12 -5.69
#